data_57e49ffe1d177b41f4bf632d6dae4c99
#
_entry.id   57e49ffe1d177b41f4bf632d6dae4c99
#
_cell.length_a   1.000
_cell.length_b   1.000
_cell.length_c   1.000
_cell.angle_alpha   90.00
_cell.angle_beta   90.00
_cell.angle_gamma   90.00
#
_symmetry.space_group_name_H-M   'P 1'
#
loop_
_entity.id
_entity.type
_entity.pdbx_description
1 polymer ?
#
loop_
_entity_poly.entity_id
_entity_poly.type
_entity_poly.pdbx_seq_one_letter_code
_entity_poly.pdbx_strand_id
1 'polypeptide(L)'
;DKLYEVPVTGGHCKLQWKVDWAMRWIALGIDYEMYGKDLIPTFQLSAKICRALGGNPPENYFYELFLDQNGEKISKSKGNGLTIDQWLSYAPPETLSYFMYQNPRRAKKLFLDVIPKSTDEFISLLNKFDKQSDKEKLDSPIWHIFNGNPSMHSVPVSYNILLNLVSASTENDSSIILDFVERYVGKIENKNLEFLKSLIDCVTNFNNDISKNISNFKTPNTNEIKIFNDLISRLQKMKDVAGEDDKNVKKLQALIDEQEKENI
;
A
#
# COMPACT_ATOMS: atom_id res chain seq x y z
N ASP A 1 43.25 -13.67 28.94
CA ASP A 1 41.85 -13.40 29.25
C ASP A 1 41.69 -13.31 30.76
N LYS A 2 41.15 -12.19 31.27
CA LYS A 2 40.84 -12.06 32.69
C LYS A 2 39.43 -12.58 32.96
N LEU A 3 39.31 -13.54 33.88
CA LEU A 3 38.02 -13.97 34.40
C LEU A 3 37.49 -12.91 35.37
N TYR A 4 36.27 -12.48 35.17
CA TYR A 4 35.52 -11.60 36.05
C TYR A 4 34.32 -12.34 36.61
N GLU A 5 34.18 -12.38 37.92
CA GLU A 5 32.95 -12.84 38.56
C GLU A 5 32.00 -11.65 38.74
N VAL A 6 30.78 -11.77 38.26
CA VAL A 6 29.71 -10.77 38.38
C VAL A 6 28.45 -11.43 38.90
N PRO A 7 27.63 -10.75 39.70
CA PRO A 7 26.29 -11.24 40.07
C PRO A 7 25.43 -11.48 38.85
N VAL A 8 24.61 -12.54 38.85
CA VAL A 8 23.66 -12.83 37.77
C VAL A 8 22.35 -12.04 37.91
N THR A 9 22.20 -11.27 38.97
CA THR A 9 21.02 -10.46 39.33
C THR A 9 21.34 -8.96 39.27
N GLY A 10 20.33 -8.10 39.36
CA GLY A 10 20.51 -6.64 39.44
C GLY A 10 21.03 -6.00 38.15
N GLY A 11 20.87 -6.63 37.00
CA GLY A 11 21.28 -6.07 35.71
C GLY A 11 22.76 -6.20 35.38
N HIS A 12 23.54 -6.92 36.19
CA HIS A 12 25.00 -7.08 36.01
C HIS A 12 25.38 -8.04 34.87
N CYS A 13 24.46 -8.92 34.43
CA CYS A 13 24.69 -9.79 33.29
C CYS A 13 23.48 -9.80 32.34
N LYS A 14 23.76 -10.13 31.11
CA LYS A 14 22.74 -10.28 30.06
C LYS A 14 22.87 -11.66 29.43
N LEU A 15 21.75 -12.36 29.31
CA LEU A 15 21.70 -13.62 28.59
C LEU A 15 22.00 -13.43 27.10
N GLN A 16 22.65 -14.41 26.50
CA GLN A 16 22.73 -14.48 25.05
C GLN A 16 21.30 -14.64 24.44
N TRP A 17 21.08 -14.07 23.28
CA TRP A 17 19.77 -14.03 22.61
C TRP A 17 19.02 -15.37 22.61
N LYS A 18 19.71 -16.47 22.32
CA LYS A 18 19.07 -17.79 22.21
C LYS A 18 18.53 -18.31 23.55
N VAL A 19 19.25 -18.02 24.62
CA VAL A 19 18.86 -18.38 26.01
C VAL A 19 17.74 -17.43 26.47
N ASP A 20 17.90 -16.13 26.23
CA ASP A 20 16.90 -15.10 26.55
C ASP A 20 15.55 -15.40 25.87
N TRP A 21 15.56 -15.81 24.61
CA TRP A 21 14.35 -16.15 23.86
C TRP A 21 13.63 -17.36 24.47
N ALA A 22 14.37 -18.44 24.78
CA ALA A 22 13.81 -19.60 25.46
C ALA A 22 13.25 -19.28 26.86
N MET A 23 13.97 -18.45 27.63
CA MET A 23 13.52 -17.99 28.95
C MET A 23 12.19 -17.22 28.85
N ARG A 24 12.06 -16.33 27.86
CA ARG A 24 10.82 -15.56 27.64
C ARG A 24 9.64 -16.46 27.28
N TRP A 25 9.84 -17.47 26.45
CA TRP A 25 8.79 -18.43 26.13
C TRP A 25 8.23 -19.09 27.40
N ILE A 26 9.10 -19.51 28.29
CA ILE A 26 8.69 -20.15 29.57
C ILE A 26 8.05 -19.12 30.50
N ALA A 27 8.70 -17.99 30.72
CA ALA A 27 8.26 -16.99 31.68
C ALA A 27 6.91 -16.34 31.31
N LEU A 28 6.64 -16.21 30.02
CA LEU A 28 5.42 -15.56 29.50
C LEU A 28 4.37 -16.55 29.01
N GLY A 29 4.64 -17.87 29.05
CA GLY A 29 3.71 -18.90 28.58
C GLY A 29 3.36 -18.76 27.12
N ILE A 30 4.39 -18.61 26.25
CA ILE A 30 4.17 -18.39 24.81
C ILE A 30 3.80 -19.71 24.14
N ASP A 31 2.64 -19.76 23.50
CA ASP A 31 2.14 -20.92 22.76
C ASP A 31 2.48 -20.87 21.27
N TYR A 32 2.71 -19.68 20.70
CA TYR A 32 2.96 -19.49 19.27
C TYR A 32 3.98 -18.37 19.01
N GLU A 33 4.93 -18.63 18.13
CA GLU A 33 6.00 -17.70 17.79
C GLU A 33 6.17 -17.55 16.26
N MET A 34 6.17 -16.32 15.76
CA MET A 34 6.47 -16.02 14.36
C MET A 34 7.83 -15.35 14.22
N TYR A 35 8.61 -15.77 13.23
CA TYR A 35 9.95 -15.20 13.02
C TYR A 35 10.38 -15.25 11.54
N GLY A 36 11.33 -14.38 11.17
CA GLY A 36 11.96 -14.42 9.86
C GLY A 36 12.81 -15.67 9.64
N LYS A 37 12.88 -16.17 8.43
CA LYS A 37 13.59 -17.41 8.10
C LYS A 37 15.06 -17.44 8.52
N ASP A 38 15.70 -16.30 8.64
CA ASP A 38 17.08 -16.16 9.10
C ASP A 38 17.25 -16.55 10.57
N LEU A 39 16.17 -16.62 11.34
CA LEU A 39 16.16 -17.06 12.73
C LEU A 39 15.89 -18.57 12.90
N ILE A 40 15.66 -19.35 11.84
CA ILE A 40 15.39 -20.79 11.95
C ILE A 40 16.45 -21.53 12.80
N PRO A 41 17.76 -21.37 12.57
CA PRO A 41 18.76 -22.05 13.41
C PRO A 41 18.72 -21.56 14.88
N THR A 42 18.42 -20.29 15.08
CA THR A 42 18.27 -19.72 16.43
C THR A 42 17.05 -20.28 17.15
N PHE A 43 15.90 -20.37 16.47
CA PHE A 43 14.69 -20.98 17.03
C PHE A 43 14.93 -22.44 17.43
N GLN A 44 15.54 -23.24 16.56
CA GLN A 44 15.83 -24.64 16.83
C GLN A 44 16.71 -24.83 18.08
N LEU A 45 17.70 -23.95 18.27
CA LEU A 45 18.55 -24.01 19.45
C LEU A 45 17.81 -23.52 20.71
N SER A 46 17.04 -22.44 20.62
CA SER A 46 16.20 -21.93 21.70
C SER A 46 15.15 -22.96 22.14
N ALA A 47 14.58 -23.73 21.19
CA ALA A 47 13.66 -24.81 21.52
C ALA A 47 14.33 -25.95 22.32
N LYS A 48 15.60 -26.28 22.01
CA LYS A 48 16.37 -27.24 22.83
C LYS A 48 16.64 -26.70 24.24
N ILE A 49 17.00 -25.43 24.35
CA ILE A 49 17.22 -24.76 25.62
C ILE A 49 15.94 -24.70 26.46
N CYS A 50 14.80 -24.36 25.82
CA CYS A 50 13.50 -24.34 26.46
C CYS A 50 13.15 -25.69 27.11
N ARG A 51 13.34 -26.80 26.38
CA ARG A 51 13.14 -28.16 26.91
C ARG A 51 14.12 -28.48 28.04
N ALA A 52 15.38 -28.07 27.94
CA ALA A 52 16.37 -28.27 28.99
C ALA A 52 16.02 -27.52 30.30
N LEU A 53 15.30 -26.40 30.17
CA LEU A 53 14.79 -25.62 31.30
C LEU A 53 13.45 -26.15 31.83
N GLY A 54 12.91 -27.26 31.28
CA GLY A 54 11.65 -27.88 31.69
C GLY A 54 10.39 -27.28 31.06
N GLY A 55 10.55 -26.40 30.07
CA GLY A 55 9.42 -25.78 29.34
C GLY A 55 9.09 -26.50 28.03
N ASN A 56 7.94 -26.16 27.46
CA ASN A 56 7.55 -26.56 26.12
C ASN A 56 7.81 -25.39 25.16
N PRO A 57 8.57 -25.61 24.07
CA PRO A 57 8.73 -24.57 23.07
C PRO A 57 7.40 -24.32 22.33
N PRO A 58 7.14 -23.05 21.89
CA PRO A 58 5.92 -22.73 21.18
C PRO A 58 5.82 -23.44 19.82
N GLU A 59 4.62 -23.60 19.31
CA GLU A 59 4.37 -23.81 17.89
C GLU A 59 4.93 -22.63 17.11
N ASN A 60 5.38 -22.87 15.87
CA ASN A 60 6.12 -21.83 15.19
C ASN A 60 5.74 -21.67 13.73
N TYR A 61 5.94 -20.46 13.25
CA TYR A 61 5.79 -20.12 11.85
C TYR A 61 6.92 -19.17 11.40
N PHE A 62 7.64 -19.56 10.35
CA PHE A 62 8.62 -18.66 9.76
C PHE A 62 8.09 -18.02 8.47
N TYR A 63 8.45 -16.77 8.25
CA TYR A 63 8.15 -16.04 7.02
C TYR A 63 9.43 -15.68 6.26
N GLU A 64 9.28 -15.51 4.95
CA GLU A 64 10.37 -15.13 4.05
C GLU A 64 10.74 -13.65 4.18
N LEU A 65 11.92 -13.33 3.68
CA LEU A 65 12.44 -11.97 3.67
C LEU A 65 11.80 -11.16 2.56
N PHE A 66 11.72 -9.84 2.79
CA PHE A 66 11.41 -8.89 1.74
C PHE A 66 12.66 -8.51 0.97
N LEU A 67 12.50 -8.36 -0.34
CA LEU A 67 13.54 -7.98 -1.28
C LEU A 67 13.22 -6.60 -1.85
N ASP A 68 14.24 -5.84 -2.21
CA ASP A 68 14.08 -4.59 -2.94
C ASP A 68 13.74 -4.84 -4.43
N GLN A 69 13.63 -3.77 -5.21
CA GLN A 69 13.34 -3.85 -6.65
C GLN A 69 14.37 -4.70 -7.42
N ASN A 70 15.61 -4.75 -6.96
CA ASN A 70 16.71 -5.49 -7.59
C ASN A 70 16.76 -6.95 -7.14
N GLY A 71 15.96 -7.33 -6.15
CA GLY A 71 15.95 -8.68 -5.57
C GLY A 71 16.98 -8.86 -4.45
N GLU A 72 17.55 -7.76 -3.92
CA GLU A 72 18.43 -7.79 -2.77
C GLU A 72 17.65 -7.71 -1.46
N LYS A 73 18.22 -8.30 -0.40
CA LYS A 73 17.62 -8.25 0.95
C LYS A 73 17.48 -6.79 1.41
N ILE A 74 16.27 -6.42 1.81
CA ILE A 74 16.00 -5.13 2.46
C ILE A 74 16.70 -5.10 3.83
N SER A 75 17.42 -4.02 4.09
CA SER A 75 18.02 -3.77 5.40
C SER A 75 17.94 -2.29 5.80
N LYS A 76 17.77 -2.05 7.10
CA LYS A 76 17.72 -0.68 7.65
C LYS A 76 18.99 0.13 7.34
N SER A 77 20.16 -0.53 7.37
CA SER A 77 21.44 0.14 7.11
C SER A 77 21.62 0.57 5.65
N LYS A 78 21.01 -0.14 4.71
CA LYS A 78 21.02 0.23 3.28
C LYS A 78 19.95 1.27 2.92
N GLY A 79 18.90 1.43 3.74
CA GLY A 79 17.78 2.33 3.45
C GLY A 79 16.99 1.98 2.19
N ASN A 80 17.09 0.73 1.72
CA ASN A 80 16.49 0.26 0.48
C ASN A 80 15.09 -0.37 0.66
N GLY A 81 14.46 -0.12 1.80
CA GLY A 81 13.14 -0.67 2.13
C GLY A 81 12.04 0.37 2.09
N LEU A 82 10.82 -0.07 1.85
CA LEU A 82 9.61 0.70 2.01
C LEU A 82 9.16 0.61 3.49
N THR A 83 8.90 1.74 4.14
CA THR A 83 8.39 1.77 5.51
C THR A 83 6.87 1.61 5.54
N ILE A 84 6.33 1.28 6.71
CA ILE A 84 4.87 1.21 6.92
C ILE A 84 4.25 2.60 6.68
N ASP A 85 4.85 3.66 7.21
CA ASP A 85 4.35 5.03 7.05
C ASP A 85 4.30 5.45 5.58
N GLN A 86 5.32 5.08 4.79
CA GLN A 86 5.32 5.31 3.35
C GLN A 86 4.19 4.54 2.64
N TRP A 87 3.97 3.25 3.01
CA TRP A 87 2.84 2.52 2.45
C TRP A 87 1.51 3.21 2.75
N LEU A 88 1.30 3.56 4.03
CA LEU A 88 0.05 4.19 4.49
C LEU A 88 -0.18 5.59 3.92
N SER A 89 0.86 6.27 3.45
CA SER A 89 0.73 7.53 2.70
C SER A 89 0.12 7.33 1.31
N TYR A 90 0.28 6.12 0.73
CA TYR A 90 -0.07 5.83 -0.66
C TYR A 90 -1.16 4.78 -0.85
N ALA A 91 -1.54 4.07 0.21
CA ALA A 91 -2.62 3.08 0.16
C ALA A 91 -3.22 2.81 1.54
N PRO A 92 -4.50 2.43 1.62
CA PRO A 92 -5.17 2.07 2.87
C PRO A 92 -4.52 0.89 3.59
N PRO A 93 -4.61 0.82 4.94
CA PRO A 93 -3.94 -0.20 5.75
C PRO A 93 -4.38 -1.64 5.43
N GLU A 94 -5.60 -1.84 4.97
CA GLU A 94 -6.12 -3.15 4.56
C GLU A 94 -5.33 -3.73 3.38
N THR A 95 -4.84 -2.87 2.50
CA THR A 95 -4.03 -3.28 1.34
C THR A 95 -2.64 -3.76 1.75
N LEU A 96 -2.06 -3.16 2.80
CA LEU A 96 -0.82 -3.64 3.41
C LEU A 96 -1.04 -4.99 4.11
N SER A 97 -2.13 -5.12 4.86
CA SER A 97 -2.52 -6.39 5.49
C SER A 97 -2.67 -7.50 4.45
N TYR A 98 -3.32 -7.19 3.32
CA TYR A 98 -3.44 -8.11 2.19
C TYR A 98 -2.07 -8.50 1.62
N PHE A 99 -1.20 -7.52 1.34
CA PHE A 99 0.14 -7.77 0.84
C PHE A 99 0.94 -8.68 1.79
N MET A 100 0.86 -8.45 3.09
CA MET A 100 1.53 -9.25 4.12
C MET A 100 0.98 -10.67 4.20
N TYR A 101 -0.33 -10.84 4.13
CA TYR A 101 -1.01 -12.12 4.18
C TYR A 101 -0.69 -13.04 2.99
N GLN A 102 -0.47 -12.47 1.81
CA GLN A 102 -0.18 -13.23 0.61
C GLN A 102 1.14 -14.02 0.73
N ASN A 103 1.08 -15.35 0.60
CA ASN A 103 2.25 -16.23 0.47
C ASN A 103 3.43 -15.87 1.40
N PRO A 104 3.25 -15.84 2.72
CA PRO A 104 4.28 -15.36 3.65
C PRO A 104 5.56 -16.22 3.65
N ARG A 105 5.49 -17.46 3.16
CA ARG A 105 6.65 -18.36 2.97
C ARG A 105 7.38 -18.17 1.64
N ARG A 106 7.00 -17.17 0.84
CA ARG A 106 7.65 -16.83 -0.43
C ARG A 106 8.26 -15.44 -0.34
N ALA A 107 9.52 -15.30 -0.72
CA ALA A 107 10.17 -14.00 -0.80
C ALA A 107 9.40 -13.07 -1.75
N LYS A 108 9.14 -11.86 -1.30
CA LYS A 108 8.39 -10.85 -2.05
C LYS A 108 9.21 -9.59 -2.21
N LYS A 109 9.11 -8.97 -3.38
CA LYS A 109 9.67 -7.65 -3.60
C LYS A 109 8.76 -6.60 -2.94
N LEU A 110 9.36 -5.68 -2.19
CA LEU A 110 8.67 -4.60 -1.48
C LEU A 110 9.31 -3.27 -1.88
N PHE A 111 8.70 -2.58 -2.81
CA PHE A 111 9.10 -1.27 -3.34
C PHE A 111 7.84 -0.53 -3.82
N LEU A 112 7.97 0.76 -4.17
CA LEU A 112 6.82 1.64 -4.38
C LEU A 112 5.83 1.15 -5.43
N ASP A 113 6.30 0.64 -6.58
CA ASP A 113 5.43 0.20 -7.68
C ASP A 113 4.57 -1.03 -7.34
N VAL A 114 4.86 -1.70 -6.21
CA VAL A 114 4.04 -2.82 -5.73
C VAL A 114 2.72 -2.33 -5.15
N ILE A 115 2.66 -1.09 -4.65
CA ILE A 115 1.49 -0.52 -3.96
C ILE A 115 0.26 -0.47 -4.88
N PRO A 116 0.31 0.15 -6.07
CA PRO A 116 -0.83 0.17 -6.99
C PRO A 116 -1.34 -1.22 -7.33
N LYS A 117 -0.44 -2.14 -7.66
CA LYS A 117 -0.79 -3.52 -8.03
C LYS A 117 -1.44 -4.28 -6.88
N SER A 118 -0.85 -4.22 -5.68
CA SER A 118 -1.38 -4.91 -4.51
C SER A 118 -2.75 -4.36 -4.10
N THR A 119 -2.95 -3.05 -4.26
CA THR A 119 -4.24 -2.40 -4.00
C THR A 119 -5.31 -2.86 -5.00
N ASP A 120 -4.98 -2.95 -6.28
CA ASP A 120 -5.92 -3.43 -7.31
C ASP A 120 -6.29 -4.91 -7.11
N GLU A 121 -5.33 -5.74 -6.71
CA GLU A 121 -5.59 -7.15 -6.35
C GLU A 121 -6.52 -7.24 -5.13
N PHE A 122 -6.29 -6.43 -4.09
CA PHE A 122 -7.15 -6.34 -2.91
C PHE A 122 -8.58 -5.92 -3.29
N ILE A 123 -8.74 -4.84 -4.06
CA ILE A 123 -10.03 -4.35 -4.55
C ILE A 123 -10.77 -5.44 -5.34
N SER A 124 -10.05 -6.16 -6.23
CA SER A 124 -10.64 -7.25 -7.00
C SER A 124 -11.18 -8.38 -6.13
N LEU A 125 -10.47 -8.73 -5.06
CA LEU A 125 -10.92 -9.74 -4.10
C LEU A 125 -12.10 -9.25 -3.26
N LEU A 126 -12.06 -8.00 -2.80
CA LEU A 126 -13.14 -7.38 -2.04
C LEU A 126 -14.45 -7.38 -2.86
N ASN A 127 -14.38 -6.97 -4.13
CA ASN A 127 -15.54 -6.93 -5.03
C ASN A 127 -16.17 -8.31 -5.33
N LYS A 128 -15.41 -9.39 -5.10
CA LYS A 128 -15.90 -10.76 -5.28
C LYS A 128 -16.42 -11.38 -3.99
N PHE A 129 -16.04 -10.83 -2.83
CA PHE A 129 -16.23 -11.45 -1.53
C PHE A 129 -17.70 -11.78 -1.22
N ASP A 130 -18.61 -10.86 -1.46
CA ASP A 130 -20.03 -11.06 -1.17
C ASP A 130 -20.69 -12.18 -2.02
N LYS A 131 -20.10 -12.50 -3.17
CA LYS A 131 -20.59 -13.52 -4.10
C LYS A 131 -19.99 -14.91 -3.83
N GLN A 132 -19.06 -15.01 -2.89
CA GLN A 132 -18.40 -16.25 -2.51
C GLN A 132 -19.31 -17.10 -1.59
N SER A 133 -19.17 -18.41 -1.67
CA SER A 133 -19.73 -19.34 -0.68
C SER A 133 -19.03 -19.18 0.68
N ASP A 134 -19.65 -19.66 1.75
CA ASP A 134 -19.08 -19.55 3.10
C ASP A 134 -17.69 -20.20 3.21
N LYS A 135 -17.48 -21.32 2.52
CA LYS A 135 -16.18 -21.99 2.46
C LYS A 135 -15.13 -21.12 1.75
N GLU A 136 -15.47 -20.53 0.62
CA GLU A 136 -14.55 -19.64 -0.12
C GLU A 136 -14.24 -18.37 0.66
N LYS A 137 -15.23 -17.85 1.41
CA LYS A 137 -15.02 -16.70 2.30
C LYS A 137 -14.02 -17.01 3.40
N LEU A 138 -14.12 -18.17 4.05
CA LEU A 138 -13.17 -18.60 5.08
C LEU A 138 -11.73 -18.74 4.54
N ASP A 139 -11.57 -19.12 3.28
CA ASP A 139 -10.27 -19.24 2.63
C ASP A 139 -9.77 -17.87 2.07
N SER A 140 -10.63 -16.85 2.07
CA SER A 140 -10.31 -15.53 1.49
C SER A 140 -9.47 -14.68 2.45
N PRO A 141 -8.40 -13.99 1.95
CA PRO A 141 -7.70 -12.96 2.72
C PRO A 141 -8.62 -11.88 3.29
N ILE A 142 -9.68 -11.52 2.57
CA ILE A 142 -10.66 -10.51 3.01
C ILE A 142 -11.32 -10.91 4.33
N TRP A 143 -11.71 -12.19 4.49
CA TRP A 143 -12.25 -12.70 5.75
C TRP A 143 -11.30 -12.44 6.92
N HIS A 144 -10.04 -12.77 6.77
CA HIS A 144 -9.06 -12.65 7.83
C HIS A 144 -8.68 -11.20 8.16
N ILE A 145 -8.61 -10.32 7.15
CA ILE A 145 -8.31 -8.89 7.34
C ILE A 145 -9.45 -8.20 8.12
N PHE A 146 -10.69 -8.57 7.87
CA PHE A 146 -11.88 -7.94 8.46
C PHE A 146 -12.58 -8.78 9.53
N ASN A 147 -11.97 -9.85 10.04
CA ASN A 147 -12.58 -10.76 11.00
C ASN A 147 -13.98 -11.23 10.57
N GLY A 148 -14.14 -11.54 9.30
CA GLY A 148 -15.39 -12.06 8.73
C GLY A 148 -16.44 -11.03 8.35
N ASN A 149 -16.23 -9.76 8.67
CA ASN A 149 -17.23 -8.71 8.42
C ASN A 149 -16.59 -7.46 7.80
N PRO A 150 -16.37 -7.44 6.48
CA PRO A 150 -15.82 -6.25 5.83
C PRO A 150 -16.78 -5.06 5.96
N SER A 151 -16.24 -3.92 6.40
CA SER A 151 -17.00 -2.67 6.55
C SER A 151 -17.39 -2.06 5.21
N MET A 152 -16.70 -2.44 4.14
CA MET A 152 -16.96 -2.05 2.75
C MET A 152 -17.22 -3.30 1.90
N HIS A 153 -18.06 -3.19 0.88
CA HIS A 153 -18.46 -4.32 0.06
C HIS A 153 -18.03 -4.23 -1.39
N SER A 154 -17.78 -3.02 -1.89
CA SER A 154 -17.42 -2.83 -3.30
C SER A 154 -16.69 -1.51 -3.50
N VAL A 155 -15.65 -1.56 -4.30
CA VAL A 155 -14.93 -0.38 -4.81
C VAL A 155 -15.03 -0.42 -6.34
N PRO A 156 -15.74 0.53 -6.97
CA PRO A 156 -16.11 0.42 -8.38
C PRO A 156 -14.97 0.76 -9.35
N VAL A 157 -13.84 1.23 -8.85
CA VAL A 157 -12.70 1.68 -9.65
C VAL A 157 -11.40 1.10 -9.11
N SER A 158 -10.43 0.88 -10.00
CA SER A 158 -9.09 0.44 -9.63
C SER A 158 -8.20 1.62 -9.22
N TYR A 159 -7.12 1.33 -8.49
CA TYR A 159 -6.07 2.29 -8.16
C TYR A 159 -5.49 2.94 -9.42
N ASN A 160 -5.23 2.13 -10.45
CA ASN A 160 -4.68 2.62 -11.71
C ASN A 160 -5.64 3.55 -12.46
N ILE A 161 -6.94 3.32 -12.42
CA ILE A 161 -7.93 4.25 -12.98
C ILE A 161 -7.91 5.56 -12.21
N LEU A 162 -7.89 5.52 -10.87
CA LEU A 162 -7.79 6.72 -10.04
C LEU A 162 -6.48 7.47 -10.31
N LEU A 163 -5.36 6.78 -10.45
CA LEU A 163 -4.07 7.39 -10.76
C LEU A 163 -4.09 8.12 -12.10
N ASN A 164 -4.71 7.55 -13.11
CA ASN A 164 -4.89 8.21 -14.41
C ASN A 164 -5.79 9.46 -14.30
N LEU A 165 -6.86 9.39 -13.52
CA LEU A 165 -7.76 10.54 -13.30
C LEU A 165 -7.04 11.66 -12.54
N VAL A 166 -6.31 11.33 -11.47
CA VAL A 166 -5.52 12.30 -10.70
C VAL A 166 -4.41 12.91 -11.55
N SER A 167 -3.72 12.11 -12.36
CA SER A 167 -2.63 12.59 -13.24
C SER A 167 -3.13 13.51 -14.35
N ALA A 168 -4.37 13.31 -14.81
CA ALA A 168 -5.00 14.16 -15.82
C ALA A 168 -5.70 15.39 -15.23
N SER A 169 -5.88 15.44 -13.90
CA SER A 169 -6.49 16.58 -13.22
C SER A 169 -5.44 17.61 -12.83
N THR A 170 -5.71 18.85 -13.13
CA THR A 170 -4.88 20.00 -12.70
C THR A 170 -5.11 20.38 -11.24
N GLU A 171 -6.26 20.02 -10.70
CA GLU A 171 -6.64 20.30 -9.32
C GLU A 171 -6.49 19.04 -8.45
N ASN A 172 -5.73 19.16 -7.35
CA ASN A 172 -5.56 18.11 -6.34
C ASN A 172 -6.79 18.02 -5.40
N ASP A 173 -8.00 18.29 -5.89
CA ASP A 173 -9.22 18.25 -5.10
C ASP A 173 -9.91 16.89 -5.24
N SER A 174 -9.84 16.12 -4.15
CA SER A 174 -10.46 14.78 -4.07
C SER A 174 -11.96 14.79 -4.40
N SER A 175 -12.64 15.91 -4.18
CA SER A 175 -14.07 16.02 -4.49
C SER A 175 -14.34 16.00 -5.99
N ILE A 176 -13.45 16.57 -6.79
CA ILE A 176 -13.54 16.59 -8.24
C ILE A 176 -13.32 15.20 -8.81
N ILE A 177 -12.30 14.51 -8.29
CA ILE A 177 -12.03 13.10 -8.70
C ILE A 177 -13.22 12.20 -8.34
N LEU A 178 -13.82 12.40 -7.16
CA LEU A 178 -15.01 11.66 -6.75
C LEU A 178 -16.19 11.92 -7.70
N ASP A 179 -16.43 13.18 -8.07
CA ASP A 179 -17.48 13.55 -9.04
C ASP A 179 -17.28 12.86 -10.40
N PHE A 180 -16.02 12.73 -10.88
CA PHE A 180 -15.72 11.98 -12.10
C PHE A 180 -15.99 10.49 -11.94
N VAL A 181 -15.61 9.90 -10.82
CA VAL A 181 -15.89 8.50 -10.54
C VAL A 181 -17.41 8.26 -10.50
N GLU A 182 -18.18 9.08 -9.78
CA GLU A 182 -19.65 8.94 -9.72
C GLU A 182 -20.35 9.12 -11.07
N ARG A 183 -19.82 9.97 -11.95
CA ARG A 183 -20.33 10.08 -13.32
C ARG A 183 -20.09 8.83 -14.16
N TYR A 184 -18.99 8.12 -13.90
CA TYR A 184 -18.63 6.93 -14.65
C TYR A 184 -19.33 5.67 -14.15
N VAL A 185 -19.44 5.48 -12.83
CA VAL A 185 -19.96 4.24 -12.21
C VAL A 185 -21.35 4.38 -11.62
N GLY A 186 -21.90 5.60 -11.58
CA GLY A 186 -23.14 5.93 -10.88
C GLY A 186 -22.91 6.29 -9.40
N LYS A 187 -23.99 6.56 -8.68
CA LYS A 187 -23.94 6.99 -7.28
C LYS A 187 -23.37 5.89 -6.38
N ILE A 188 -22.40 6.27 -5.55
CA ILE A 188 -21.70 5.35 -4.66
C ILE A 188 -22.44 5.26 -3.32
N GLU A 189 -22.56 4.05 -2.79
CA GLU A 189 -23.17 3.83 -1.49
C GLU A 189 -22.33 4.43 -0.35
N ASN A 190 -22.99 5.04 0.63
CA ASN A 190 -22.31 5.74 1.74
C ASN A 190 -21.26 4.88 2.46
N LYS A 191 -21.52 3.57 2.62
CA LYS A 191 -20.59 2.63 3.27
C LYS A 191 -19.24 2.45 2.53
N ASN A 192 -19.22 2.71 1.22
CA ASN A 192 -18.04 2.60 0.39
C ASN A 192 -17.36 3.97 0.16
N LEU A 193 -18.07 5.05 0.45
CA LEU A 193 -17.65 6.42 0.13
C LEU A 193 -16.41 6.85 0.94
N GLU A 194 -16.36 6.54 2.23
CA GLU A 194 -15.23 6.91 3.08
C GLU A 194 -13.94 6.21 2.63
N PHE A 195 -14.03 4.93 2.33
CA PHE A 195 -12.87 4.19 1.81
C PHE A 195 -12.41 4.74 0.46
N LEU A 196 -13.34 5.04 -0.45
CA LEU A 196 -13.00 5.59 -1.76
C LEU A 196 -12.34 6.97 -1.64
N LYS A 197 -12.83 7.84 -0.75
CA LYS A 197 -12.18 9.13 -0.48
C LYS A 197 -10.75 8.96 0.03
N SER A 198 -10.57 8.10 1.03
CA SER A 198 -9.24 7.77 1.53
C SER A 198 -8.32 7.20 0.44
N LEU A 199 -8.85 6.37 -0.44
CA LEU A 199 -8.10 5.83 -1.57
C LEU A 199 -7.70 6.92 -2.58
N ILE A 200 -8.60 7.87 -2.87
CA ILE A 200 -8.31 9.02 -3.75
C ILE A 200 -7.20 9.88 -3.15
N ASP A 201 -7.25 10.17 -1.84
CA ASP A 201 -6.20 10.93 -1.14
C ASP A 201 -4.84 10.20 -1.22
N CYS A 202 -4.82 8.90 -0.98
CA CYS A 202 -3.62 8.07 -1.13
C CYS A 202 -3.05 8.12 -2.55
N VAL A 203 -3.91 7.99 -3.58
CA VAL A 203 -3.51 8.07 -4.98
C VAL A 203 -2.97 9.46 -5.34
N THR A 204 -3.58 10.51 -4.80
CA THR A 204 -3.13 11.89 -5.00
C THR A 204 -1.73 12.10 -4.40
N ASN A 205 -1.49 11.59 -3.19
CA ASN A 205 -0.16 11.61 -2.57
C ASN A 205 0.87 10.85 -3.43
N PHE A 206 0.50 9.64 -3.87
CA PHE A 206 1.37 8.84 -4.73
C PHE A 206 1.72 9.58 -6.03
N ASN A 207 0.74 10.20 -6.69
CA ASN A 207 0.95 10.97 -7.91
C ASN A 207 1.88 12.17 -7.67
N ASN A 208 1.65 12.92 -6.59
CA ASN A 208 2.44 14.10 -6.28
C ASN A 208 3.91 13.76 -5.96
N ASP A 209 4.14 12.69 -5.21
CA ASP A 209 5.47 12.36 -4.71
C ASP A 209 6.29 11.51 -5.68
N ILE A 210 5.63 10.69 -6.50
CA ILE A 210 6.30 9.67 -7.30
C ILE A 210 6.08 9.87 -8.80
N SER A 211 4.84 9.94 -9.26
CA SER A 211 4.53 9.98 -10.69
C SER A 211 4.99 11.28 -11.35
N LYS A 212 4.83 12.43 -10.68
CA LYS A 212 5.31 13.72 -11.19
C LYS A 212 6.84 13.78 -11.31
N ASN A 213 7.55 13.09 -10.42
CA ASN A 213 9.02 13.03 -10.46
C ASN A 213 9.56 12.10 -11.57
N ILE A 214 8.73 11.19 -12.09
CA ILE A 214 9.10 10.25 -13.16
C ILE A 214 8.64 10.76 -14.53
N SER A 215 7.69 11.69 -14.57
CA SER A 215 7.15 12.25 -15.82
C SER A 215 8.18 13.14 -16.52
N ASN A 216 9.02 12.54 -17.35
CA ASN A 216 9.75 13.28 -18.37
C ASN A 216 8.74 13.71 -19.46
N PHE A 217 8.16 14.89 -19.31
CA PHE A 217 7.33 15.48 -20.35
C PHE A 217 8.17 15.63 -21.61
N LYS A 218 7.78 14.95 -22.67
CA LYS A 218 8.38 15.13 -24.00
C LYS A 218 7.99 16.52 -24.48
N THR A 219 8.97 17.36 -24.80
CA THR A 219 8.69 18.62 -25.48
C THR A 219 7.95 18.34 -26.78
N PRO A 220 6.73 18.89 -26.99
CA PRO A 220 5.95 18.59 -28.16
C PRO A 220 6.65 19.09 -29.43
N ASN A 221 6.58 18.32 -30.50
CA ASN A 221 7.11 18.72 -31.79
C ASN A 221 6.15 19.72 -32.48
N THR A 222 6.60 20.38 -33.56
CA THR A 222 5.86 21.42 -34.29
C THR A 222 4.47 20.96 -34.76
N ASN A 223 4.30 19.67 -35.10
CA ASN A 223 3.01 19.13 -35.51
C ASN A 223 2.09 18.89 -34.31
N GLU A 224 2.63 18.39 -33.20
CA GLU A 224 1.89 18.21 -31.94
C GLU A 224 1.39 19.56 -31.41
N ILE A 225 2.22 20.62 -31.44
CA ILE A 225 1.84 21.99 -31.08
C ILE A 225 0.66 22.49 -31.94
N LYS A 226 0.66 22.23 -33.24
CA LYS A 226 -0.47 22.60 -34.11
C LYS A 226 -1.75 21.87 -33.74
N ILE A 227 -1.67 20.57 -33.41
CA ILE A 227 -2.82 19.77 -32.98
C ILE A 227 -3.36 20.30 -31.65
N PHE A 228 -2.50 20.60 -30.68
CA PHE A 228 -2.92 21.17 -29.40
C PHE A 228 -3.59 22.54 -29.56
N ASN A 229 -3.02 23.42 -30.39
CA ASN A 229 -3.64 24.73 -30.64
C ASN A 229 -4.98 24.63 -31.36
N ASP A 230 -5.17 23.68 -32.28
CA ASP A 230 -6.48 23.40 -32.88
C ASP A 230 -7.48 22.88 -31.87
N LEU A 231 -7.04 21.98 -30.98
CA LEU A 231 -7.87 21.45 -29.89
C LEU A 231 -8.31 22.56 -28.92
N ILE A 232 -7.37 23.39 -28.46
CA ILE A 232 -7.64 24.54 -27.61
C ILE A 232 -8.67 25.47 -28.26
N SER A 233 -8.49 25.80 -29.53
CA SER A 233 -9.42 26.63 -30.29
C SER A 233 -10.83 26.05 -30.38
N ARG A 234 -10.94 24.73 -30.54
CA ARG A 234 -12.25 24.02 -30.53
C ARG A 234 -12.90 24.04 -29.15
N LEU A 235 -12.12 23.82 -28.08
CA LEU A 235 -12.61 23.87 -26.71
C LEU A 235 -13.07 25.28 -26.33
N GLN A 236 -12.37 26.32 -26.74
CA GLN A 236 -12.79 27.72 -26.57
C GLN A 236 -14.13 28.01 -27.25
N LYS A 237 -14.30 27.56 -28.52
CA LYS A 237 -15.58 27.68 -29.22
C LYS A 237 -16.71 26.93 -28.54
N MET A 238 -16.44 25.73 -27.99
CA MET A 238 -17.45 24.98 -27.22
C MET A 238 -17.83 25.72 -25.92
N LYS A 239 -16.89 26.38 -25.25
CA LYS A 239 -17.13 27.25 -24.11
C LYS A 239 -18.08 28.40 -24.45
N ASP A 240 -17.78 29.10 -25.53
CA ASP A 240 -18.60 30.25 -25.96
C ASP A 240 -20.06 29.86 -26.28
N VAL A 241 -20.28 28.59 -26.72
CA VAL A 241 -21.62 28.05 -27.00
C VAL A 241 -22.33 27.55 -25.74
N ALA A 242 -21.60 27.09 -24.72
CA ALA A 242 -22.17 26.47 -23.51
C ALA A 242 -22.65 27.47 -22.45
N GLY A 243 -22.24 28.76 -22.53
CA GLY A 243 -22.57 29.83 -21.56
C GLY A 243 -21.66 29.80 -20.32
N GLU A 244 -21.48 30.97 -19.69
CA GLU A 244 -20.48 31.17 -18.60
C GLU A 244 -20.83 30.48 -17.26
N ASP A 245 -22.05 30.01 -17.07
CA ASP A 245 -22.51 29.44 -15.79
C ASP A 245 -22.36 27.91 -15.67
N ASP A 246 -21.91 27.23 -16.71
CA ASP A 246 -21.68 25.79 -16.65
C ASP A 246 -20.36 25.46 -15.89
N LYS A 247 -20.47 24.69 -14.80
CA LYS A 247 -19.34 24.21 -14.01
C LYS A 247 -18.26 23.51 -14.85
N ASN A 248 -18.68 22.90 -15.96
CA ASN A 248 -17.78 22.22 -16.91
C ASN A 248 -16.99 23.22 -17.77
N VAL A 249 -17.55 24.37 -18.08
CA VAL A 249 -16.88 25.45 -18.81
C VAL A 249 -15.76 26.08 -17.96
N LYS A 250 -16.01 26.27 -16.65
CA LYS A 250 -14.98 26.77 -15.72
C LYS A 250 -13.81 25.79 -15.58
N LYS A 251 -14.08 24.49 -15.57
CA LYS A 251 -13.05 23.44 -15.56
C LYS A 251 -12.23 23.40 -16.86
N LEU A 252 -12.89 23.53 -18.00
CA LEU A 252 -12.23 23.63 -19.31
C LEU A 252 -11.35 24.88 -19.39
N GLN A 253 -11.79 25.99 -18.82
CA GLN A 253 -10.98 27.21 -18.79
C GLN A 253 -9.72 27.04 -17.96
N ALA A 254 -9.80 26.40 -16.79
CA ALA A 254 -8.63 26.15 -15.95
C ALA A 254 -7.57 25.28 -16.70
N LEU A 255 -8.03 24.27 -17.45
CA LEU A 255 -7.18 23.43 -18.30
C LEU A 255 -6.51 24.23 -19.43
N ILE A 256 -7.22 25.15 -20.06
CA ILE A 256 -6.70 26.02 -21.13
C ILE A 256 -5.66 26.99 -20.55
N ASP A 257 -5.96 27.65 -19.44
CA ASP A 257 -5.09 28.64 -18.78
C ASP A 257 -3.77 28.02 -18.28
N GLU A 258 -3.80 26.74 -17.90
CA GLU A 258 -2.60 25.99 -17.48
C GLU A 258 -1.72 25.63 -18.69
N GLN A 259 -2.33 25.16 -19.77
CA GLN A 259 -1.60 24.85 -21.03
C GLN A 259 -0.99 26.12 -21.65
N GLU A 260 -1.60 27.27 -21.51
CA GLU A 260 -1.04 28.54 -21.95
C GLU A 260 0.17 28.96 -21.10
N LYS A 261 0.19 28.64 -19.80
CA LYS A 261 1.34 28.89 -18.90
C LYS A 261 2.54 27.95 -19.16
N GLU A 262 2.27 26.72 -19.59
CA GLU A 262 3.33 25.75 -19.91
C GLU A 262 3.98 26.02 -21.30
N ASN A 263 3.35 26.82 -22.16
CA ASN A 263 3.87 27.19 -23.47
C ASN A 263 4.69 28.50 -23.49
N ILE A 264 4.96 29.09 -22.30
CA ILE A 264 5.87 30.22 -22.10
C ILE A 264 7.14 29.75 -21.40
#